data_bb0639b4b67291c41bb3d75076625951
#
_entry.id   bb0639b4b67291c41bb3d75076625951
#
_cell.length_a   1.000
_cell.length_b   1.000
_cell.length_c   1.000
_cell.angle_alpha   90.00
_cell.angle_beta   90.00
_cell.angle_gamma   90.00
#
_symmetry.space_group_name_H-M   'P 1'
#
loop_
_entity.id
_entity.type
_entity.pdbx_description
1 polymer ?
#
loop_
_entity_poly.entity_id
_entity_poly.type
_entity_poly.pdbx_seq_one_letter_code
_entity_poly.pdbx_strand_id
1 'polypeptide(L)'
;MKFALSTLFLTAAIANAHTIFQRVSVNGADQGLLTGLRAPSTNNPIYSATDSNIACQVPGSTSSTVINVAAGAKIGTLWQHVIGGPQYSGDVDNPIASSHKGPIQVYLASVSNAATTSSSGLKWFKVASEGLSGGKWAVDTMISGGGWWYFTLPTCIAPGQYLMRVELLALHSAYDTNGSQFY
;
A
#
# COMPACT_ATOMS: atom_id res chain seq x y z
N MET A 1 15.39 56.60 9.78
CA MET A 1 15.65 55.25 9.23
C MET A 1 14.44 54.38 9.54
N LYS A 2 13.70 53.99 8.51
CA LYS A 2 12.53 53.10 8.65
C LYS A 2 12.99 51.68 8.30
N PHE A 3 13.02 50.77 9.28
CA PHE A 3 13.29 49.36 9.05
C PHE A 3 12.00 48.69 8.56
N ALA A 4 11.99 48.22 7.33
CA ALA A 4 10.91 47.38 6.80
C ALA A 4 11.13 45.93 7.30
N LEU A 5 10.24 45.44 8.13
CA LEU A 5 10.22 44.04 8.56
C LEU A 5 9.58 43.21 7.44
N SER A 6 10.42 42.52 6.67
CA SER A 6 9.92 41.56 5.66
C SER A 6 9.48 40.29 6.36
N THR A 7 8.18 40.06 6.44
CA THR A 7 7.60 38.80 6.95
C THR A 7 7.73 37.74 5.87
N LEU A 8 8.62 36.77 6.07
CA LEU A 8 8.76 35.60 5.21
C LEU A 8 7.61 34.65 5.52
N PHE A 9 6.62 34.57 4.63
CA PHE A 9 5.60 33.54 4.70
C PHE A 9 6.22 32.21 4.23
N LEU A 10 6.54 31.32 5.16
CA LEU A 10 6.81 29.92 4.85
C LEU A 10 5.47 29.27 4.46
N THR A 11 5.23 29.12 3.16
CA THR A 11 4.19 28.21 2.68
C THR A 11 4.68 26.79 2.93
N ALA A 12 4.13 26.13 3.95
CA ALA A 12 4.30 24.69 4.10
C ALA A 12 3.64 24.06 2.85
N ALA A 13 4.46 23.56 1.93
CA ALA A 13 3.99 22.68 0.88
C ALA A 13 3.43 21.45 1.58
N ILE A 14 2.15 21.17 1.43
CA ILE A 14 1.56 19.90 1.83
C ILE A 14 2.18 18.89 0.85
N ALA A 15 3.23 18.20 1.28
CA ALA A 15 3.81 17.10 0.53
C ALA A 15 2.74 16.00 0.48
N ASN A 16 2.12 15.79 -0.68
CA ASN A 16 1.26 14.64 -0.95
C ASN A 16 2.18 13.43 -1.17
N ALA A 17 2.64 12.85 -0.07
CA ALA A 17 3.64 11.79 -0.03
C ALA A 17 2.99 10.40 0.02
N HIS A 18 1.96 10.18 -0.77
CA HIS A 18 1.07 9.02 -0.78
C HIS A 18 1.61 7.89 -1.66
N THR A 19 0.96 6.73 -1.67
CA THR A 19 1.44 5.57 -2.42
C THR A 19 0.29 4.68 -2.91
N ILE A 20 0.55 3.92 -3.98
CA ILE A 20 -0.40 2.93 -4.53
C ILE A 20 0.31 1.60 -4.73
N PHE A 21 -0.27 0.51 -4.19
CA PHE A 21 0.08 -0.85 -4.55
C PHE A 21 -0.38 -1.15 -5.99
N GLN A 22 0.55 -1.47 -6.90
CA GLN A 22 0.24 -1.50 -8.33
C GLN A 22 0.84 -2.67 -9.13
N ARG A 23 1.70 -3.49 -8.54
CA ARG A 23 2.22 -4.70 -9.20
C ARG A 23 2.41 -5.82 -8.20
N VAL A 24 2.20 -7.04 -8.66
CA VAL A 24 2.48 -8.28 -7.94
C VAL A 24 3.63 -9.01 -8.65
N SER A 25 4.54 -9.59 -7.88
CA SER A 25 5.44 -10.63 -8.39
C SER A 25 5.19 -11.96 -7.67
N VAL A 26 5.32 -13.06 -8.41
CA VAL A 26 5.20 -14.42 -7.87
C VAL A 26 6.52 -15.15 -8.16
N ASN A 27 7.25 -15.54 -7.12
CA ASN A 27 8.57 -16.18 -7.21
C ASN A 27 9.56 -15.40 -8.12
N GLY A 28 9.49 -14.04 -8.06
CA GLY A 28 10.33 -13.15 -8.85
C GLY A 28 9.78 -12.79 -10.24
N ALA A 29 8.73 -13.45 -10.71
CA ALA A 29 8.08 -13.11 -11.98
C ALA A 29 7.07 -11.96 -11.78
N ASP A 30 7.36 -10.77 -12.31
CA ASP A 30 6.43 -9.62 -12.31
C ASP A 30 5.22 -9.92 -13.20
N GLN A 31 4.03 -9.74 -12.65
CA GLN A 31 2.75 -10.00 -13.34
C GLN A 31 2.30 -8.83 -14.23
N GLY A 32 2.99 -7.70 -14.15
CA GLY A 32 2.66 -6.49 -14.91
C GLY A 32 1.81 -5.49 -14.13
N LEU A 33 1.79 -4.26 -14.66
CA LEU A 33 1.08 -3.13 -14.05
C LEU A 33 -0.42 -3.41 -13.96
N LEU A 34 -0.98 -3.29 -12.76
CA LEU A 34 -2.38 -3.47 -12.41
C LEU A 34 -2.98 -4.86 -12.75
N THR A 35 -2.18 -5.81 -13.19
CA THR A 35 -2.64 -7.18 -13.49
C THR A 35 -3.06 -7.87 -12.19
N GLY A 36 -4.30 -8.35 -12.14
CA GLY A 36 -4.89 -9.01 -10.97
C GLY A 36 -5.18 -8.06 -9.80
N LEU A 37 -5.16 -6.76 -10.00
CA LEU A 37 -5.35 -5.76 -8.95
C LEU A 37 -6.66 -4.98 -9.10
N ARG A 38 -7.11 -4.45 -7.97
CA ARG A 38 -8.16 -3.43 -7.85
C ARG A 38 -7.48 -2.16 -7.40
N ALA A 39 -7.02 -1.35 -8.35
CA ALA A 39 -6.31 -0.13 -8.05
C ALA A 39 -7.28 0.97 -7.58
N PRO A 40 -6.90 1.79 -6.59
CA PRO A 40 -7.69 2.93 -6.16
C PRO A 40 -7.73 4.03 -7.22
N SER A 41 -8.73 4.90 -7.15
CA SER A 41 -8.84 6.09 -8.01
C SER A 41 -7.94 7.26 -7.58
N THR A 42 -7.36 7.18 -6.40
CA THR A 42 -6.49 8.19 -5.79
C THR A 42 -5.41 7.51 -4.95
N ASN A 43 -4.29 8.19 -4.73
CA ASN A 43 -3.26 7.76 -3.79
C ASN A 43 -3.50 8.28 -2.35
N ASN A 44 -4.59 8.99 -2.09
CA ASN A 44 -4.92 9.49 -0.75
C ASN A 44 -5.17 8.33 0.23
N PRO A 45 -4.73 8.45 1.50
CA PRO A 45 -4.97 7.42 2.50
C PRO A 45 -6.42 7.42 3.01
N ILE A 46 -6.79 6.31 3.63
CA ILE A 46 -7.93 6.20 4.53
C ILE A 46 -7.45 6.54 5.95
N TYR A 47 -8.23 7.33 6.69
CA TYR A 47 -7.86 7.81 8.03
C TYR A 47 -8.57 7.07 9.17
N SER A 48 -9.54 6.23 8.87
CA SER A 48 -10.30 5.47 9.87
C SER A 48 -10.33 3.98 9.54
N ALA A 49 -9.99 3.14 10.52
CA ALA A 49 -10.10 1.68 10.39
C ALA A 49 -11.56 1.19 10.25
N THR A 50 -12.54 2.05 10.49
CA THR A 50 -13.98 1.75 10.33
C THR A 50 -14.57 2.30 9.03
N ASP A 51 -13.75 2.95 8.18
CA ASP A 51 -14.19 3.41 6.87
C ASP A 51 -14.58 2.23 5.98
N SER A 52 -15.67 2.38 5.23
CA SER A 52 -16.14 1.34 4.30
C SER A 52 -15.13 1.02 3.19
N ASN A 53 -14.26 1.97 2.86
CA ASN A 53 -13.23 1.81 1.85
C ASN A 53 -11.94 1.16 2.37
N ILE A 54 -11.84 0.84 3.69
CA ILE A 54 -10.62 0.26 4.29
C ILE A 54 -10.23 -1.07 3.63
N ALA A 55 -11.16 -1.78 3.01
CA ALA A 55 -10.90 -3.08 2.39
C ALA A 55 -10.13 -2.98 1.06
N CYS A 56 -10.33 -1.93 0.25
CA CYS A 56 -9.76 -1.80 -1.09
C CYS A 56 -9.56 -0.34 -1.53
N GLN A 57 -9.49 0.61 -0.62
CA GLN A 57 -9.41 2.02 -0.94
C GLN A 57 -10.63 2.53 -1.76
N VAL A 58 -10.62 3.80 -2.15
CA VAL A 58 -11.67 4.39 -3.01
C VAL A 58 -11.58 3.72 -4.40
N PRO A 59 -12.67 3.09 -4.88
CA PRO A 59 -12.63 2.30 -6.11
C PRO A 59 -12.15 3.08 -7.33
N GLY A 60 -11.24 2.49 -8.08
CA GLY A 60 -10.73 2.95 -9.37
C GLY A 60 -10.88 1.86 -10.43
N SER A 61 -9.77 1.32 -10.93
CA SER A 61 -9.79 0.26 -11.93
C SER A 61 -9.83 -1.14 -11.30
N THR A 62 -10.41 -2.10 -12.01
CA THR A 62 -10.45 -3.51 -11.58
C THR A 62 -9.99 -4.42 -12.74
N SER A 63 -9.02 -5.30 -12.44
CA SER A 63 -8.60 -6.34 -13.37
C SER A 63 -9.55 -7.55 -13.31
N SER A 64 -9.84 -8.15 -14.46
CA SER A 64 -10.54 -9.44 -14.55
C SER A 64 -9.59 -10.64 -14.41
N THR A 65 -8.27 -10.40 -14.41
CA THR A 65 -7.27 -11.46 -14.28
C THR A 65 -7.18 -11.94 -12.85
N VAL A 66 -7.10 -13.27 -12.66
CA VAL A 66 -6.79 -13.91 -11.40
C VAL A 66 -5.38 -14.48 -11.48
N ILE A 67 -4.49 -14.06 -10.57
CA ILE A 67 -3.10 -14.53 -10.53
C ILE A 67 -3.05 -15.88 -9.84
N ASN A 68 -2.45 -16.88 -10.50
CA ASN A 68 -2.24 -18.20 -9.92
C ASN A 68 -1.01 -18.18 -8.99
N VAL A 69 -1.19 -18.59 -7.74
CA VAL A 69 -0.15 -18.59 -6.71
C VAL A 69 -0.15 -19.92 -5.98
N ALA A 70 1.00 -20.58 -5.93
CA ALA A 70 1.16 -21.78 -5.11
C ALA A 70 1.31 -21.41 -3.62
N ALA A 71 0.78 -22.24 -2.72
CA ALA A 71 1.07 -22.13 -1.29
C ALA A 71 2.60 -22.21 -1.07
N GLY A 72 3.13 -21.37 -0.19
CA GLY A 72 4.57 -21.23 0.03
C GLY A 72 5.30 -20.35 -0.98
N ALA A 73 4.64 -19.79 -2.00
CA ALA A 73 5.27 -18.90 -2.97
C ALA A 73 5.76 -17.60 -2.31
N LYS A 74 6.87 -17.07 -2.80
CA LYS A 74 7.34 -15.72 -2.46
C LYS A 74 6.58 -14.70 -3.29
N ILE A 75 5.88 -13.81 -2.62
CA ILE A 75 5.07 -12.73 -3.22
C ILE A 75 5.78 -11.41 -3.02
N GLY A 76 5.89 -10.63 -4.10
CA GLY A 76 6.33 -9.25 -4.06
C GLY A 76 5.17 -8.30 -4.34
N THR A 77 5.15 -7.16 -3.66
CA THR A 77 4.19 -6.08 -3.85
C THR A 77 4.95 -4.81 -4.17
N LEU A 78 4.69 -4.21 -5.34
CA LEU A 78 5.32 -2.95 -5.75
C LEU A 78 4.39 -1.78 -5.46
N TRP A 79 4.94 -0.84 -4.74
CA TRP A 79 4.30 0.43 -4.37
C TRP A 79 5.00 1.58 -5.09
N GLN A 80 4.23 2.57 -5.53
CA GLN A 80 4.77 3.78 -6.16
C GLN A 80 3.87 4.96 -5.82
N HIS A 81 4.40 6.18 -5.94
CA HIS A 81 3.70 7.41 -5.60
C HIS A 81 2.40 7.58 -6.39
N VAL A 82 2.45 7.33 -7.70
CA VAL A 82 1.26 7.27 -8.58
C VAL A 82 1.29 6.01 -9.42
N ILE A 83 0.18 5.68 -10.08
CA ILE A 83 0.14 4.55 -11.02
C ILE A 83 1.15 4.79 -12.15
N GLY A 84 2.05 3.82 -12.31
CA GLY A 84 3.13 3.87 -13.31
C GLY A 84 4.49 4.33 -12.78
N GLY A 85 4.57 4.91 -11.57
CA GLY A 85 5.86 5.28 -11.00
C GLY A 85 5.88 6.59 -10.20
N PRO A 86 6.94 7.39 -10.37
CA PRO A 86 7.04 8.71 -9.77
C PRO A 86 6.06 9.71 -10.39
N GLN A 87 5.61 10.68 -9.62
CA GLN A 87 4.68 11.71 -10.09
C GLN A 87 5.36 12.72 -11.03
N TYR A 88 6.66 12.92 -10.86
CA TYR A 88 7.49 13.81 -11.69
C TYR A 88 8.95 13.32 -11.67
N SER A 89 9.78 13.88 -12.55
CA SER A 89 11.21 13.54 -12.58
C SER A 89 11.91 14.00 -11.30
N GLY A 90 12.61 13.08 -10.61
CA GLY A 90 13.28 13.37 -9.34
C GLY A 90 12.33 13.40 -8.14
N ASP A 91 11.17 12.77 -8.23
CA ASP A 91 10.19 12.64 -7.15
C ASP A 91 10.80 11.93 -5.92
N VAL A 92 11.15 12.71 -4.91
CA VAL A 92 11.78 12.24 -3.68
C VAL A 92 10.82 11.44 -2.79
N ASP A 93 9.52 11.55 -3.05
CA ASP A 93 8.46 10.87 -2.33
C ASP A 93 8.03 9.56 -3.02
N ASN A 94 8.69 9.17 -4.12
CA ASN A 94 8.47 7.87 -4.74
C ASN A 94 9.42 6.81 -4.14
N PRO A 95 8.94 5.65 -3.68
CA PRO A 95 7.58 5.07 -3.75
C PRO A 95 6.59 5.63 -2.73
N ILE A 96 7.06 6.21 -1.64
CA ILE A 96 6.35 6.90 -0.57
C ILE A 96 7.35 7.79 0.17
N ALA A 97 6.90 8.90 0.76
CA ALA A 97 7.80 9.72 1.57
C ALA A 97 8.43 8.93 2.72
N SER A 98 9.70 9.15 2.95
CA SER A 98 10.47 8.44 3.98
C SER A 98 10.00 8.71 5.41
N SER A 99 9.18 9.74 5.62
CA SER A 99 8.52 10.04 6.91
C SER A 99 7.36 9.09 7.22
N HIS A 100 6.77 8.42 6.22
CA HIS A 100 5.60 7.54 6.37
C HIS A 100 5.97 6.18 6.98
N LYS A 101 6.70 6.21 8.09
CA LYS A 101 7.15 5.01 8.83
C LYS A 101 5.96 4.20 9.33
N GLY A 102 6.05 2.87 9.19
CA GLY A 102 5.03 1.99 9.71
C GLY A 102 5.09 0.56 9.18
N PRO A 103 4.18 -0.32 9.65
CA PRO A 103 4.10 -1.70 9.24
C PRO A 103 3.46 -1.87 7.86
N ILE A 104 3.76 -3.03 7.23
CA ILE A 104 3.02 -3.57 6.09
C ILE A 104 2.40 -4.90 6.51
N GLN A 105 1.13 -5.12 6.17
CA GLN A 105 0.36 -6.29 6.57
C GLN A 105 -0.38 -6.88 5.37
N VAL A 106 -0.53 -8.20 5.35
CA VAL A 106 -1.24 -8.91 4.28
C VAL A 106 -2.38 -9.73 4.87
N TYR A 107 -3.55 -9.58 4.26
CA TYR A 107 -4.75 -10.31 4.62
C TYR A 107 -5.30 -11.03 3.38
N LEU A 108 -5.93 -12.17 3.61
CA LEU A 108 -6.70 -12.91 2.61
C LEU A 108 -8.16 -13.02 3.03
N ALA A 109 -9.05 -13.06 2.06
CA ALA A 109 -10.45 -13.44 2.24
C ALA A 109 -10.84 -14.44 1.17
N SER A 110 -11.35 -15.61 1.58
CA SER A 110 -11.84 -16.64 0.66
C SER A 110 -13.11 -16.16 -0.04
N VAL A 111 -13.17 -16.34 -1.35
CA VAL A 111 -14.28 -15.92 -2.21
C VAL A 111 -14.59 -16.98 -3.26
N SER A 112 -15.80 -16.94 -3.82
CA SER A 112 -16.19 -17.85 -4.92
C SER A 112 -15.58 -17.43 -6.27
N ASN A 113 -15.37 -16.11 -6.47
CA ASN A 113 -14.80 -15.56 -7.71
C ASN A 113 -14.02 -14.28 -7.40
N ALA A 114 -12.69 -14.36 -7.47
CA ALA A 114 -11.81 -13.24 -7.13
C ALA A 114 -11.93 -12.05 -8.11
N ALA A 115 -12.33 -12.29 -9.36
CA ALA A 115 -12.48 -11.21 -10.34
C ALA A 115 -13.73 -10.35 -10.09
N THR A 116 -14.81 -10.95 -9.55
CA THR A 116 -16.13 -10.28 -9.50
C THR A 116 -16.69 -10.07 -8.10
N THR A 117 -16.23 -10.82 -7.08
CA THR A 117 -16.76 -10.69 -5.71
C THR A 117 -16.45 -9.31 -5.12
N SER A 118 -17.45 -8.67 -4.51
CA SER A 118 -17.26 -7.44 -3.74
C SER A 118 -16.30 -7.65 -2.57
N SER A 119 -15.50 -6.65 -2.25
CA SER A 119 -14.63 -6.64 -1.05
C SER A 119 -15.39 -6.32 0.25
N SER A 120 -16.64 -5.87 0.15
CA SER A 120 -17.45 -5.50 1.31
C SER A 120 -17.94 -6.72 2.07
N GLY A 121 -17.91 -6.64 3.39
CA GLY A 121 -18.45 -7.69 4.30
C GLY A 121 -17.66 -8.99 4.33
N LEU A 122 -16.47 -9.06 3.72
CA LEU A 122 -15.63 -10.25 3.71
C LEU A 122 -14.99 -10.51 5.08
N LYS A 123 -14.73 -11.78 5.36
CA LYS A 123 -13.96 -12.21 6.54
C LYS A 123 -12.48 -12.29 6.18
N TRP A 124 -11.73 -11.31 6.63
CA TRP A 124 -10.30 -11.20 6.39
C TRP A 124 -9.50 -11.92 7.48
N PHE A 125 -8.43 -12.63 7.12
CA PHE A 125 -7.47 -13.20 8.05
C PHE A 125 -6.05 -12.82 7.63
N LYS A 126 -5.22 -12.48 8.62
CA LYS A 126 -3.84 -12.02 8.39
C LYS A 126 -2.94 -13.21 8.06
N VAL A 127 -2.13 -13.09 7.01
CA VAL A 127 -1.18 -14.12 6.55
C VAL A 127 0.27 -13.69 6.65
N ALA A 128 0.54 -12.39 6.65
CA ALA A 128 1.89 -11.86 6.81
C ALA A 128 1.85 -10.47 7.45
N SER A 129 2.93 -10.10 8.13
CA SER A 129 3.16 -8.73 8.58
C SER A 129 4.63 -8.49 8.84
N GLU A 130 5.09 -7.27 8.60
CA GLU A 130 6.39 -6.77 9.04
C GLU A 130 6.16 -5.42 9.72
N GLY A 131 6.74 -5.23 10.90
CA GLY A 131 6.64 -4.01 11.70
C GLY A 131 8.01 -3.37 11.88
N LEU A 132 8.30 -2.93 13.10
CA LEU A 132 9.61 -2.38 13.48
C LEU A 132 10.54 -3.52 13.91
N SER A 133 11.68 -3.66 13.24
CA SER A 133 12.71 -4.63 13.58
C SER A 133 14.08 -4.01 13.37
N GLY A 134 14.98 -4.10 14.36
CA GLY A 134 16.33 -3.54 14.28
C GLY A 134 16.38 -2.04 13.95
N GLY A 135 15.37 -1.27 14.39
CA GLY A 135 15.27 0.18 14.12
C GLY A 135 14.73 0.53 12.72
N LYS A 136 14.32 -0.45 11.92
CA LYS A 136 13.74 -0.25 10.57
C LYS A 136 12.28 -0.70 10.54
N TRP A 137 11.42 0.11 9.96
CA TRP A 137 10.04 -0.25 9.65
C TRP A 137 9.94 -1.02 8.32
N ALA A 138 8.84 -1.74 8.11
CA ALA A 138 8.54 -2.38 6.82
C ALA A 138 8.59 -1.38 5.65
N VAL A 139 8.13 -0.15 5.87
CA VAL A 139 8.22 0.94 4.88
C VAL A 139 9.68 1.27 4.52
N ASP A 140 10.62 1.23 5.48
CA ASP A 140 12.04 1.43 5.18
C ASP A 140 12.60 0.31 4.29
N THR A 141 12.19 -0.93 4.56
CA THR A 141 12.53 -2.10 3.74
C THR A 141 11.99 -1.93 2.32
N MET A 142 10.72 -1.51 2.18
CA MET A 142 10.07 -1.25 0.89
C MET A 142 10.78 -0.14 0.10
N ILE A 143 11.07 1.01 0.72
CA ILE A 143 11.79 2.12 0.08
C ILE A 143 13.16 1.67 -0.41
N SER A 144 13.91 0.95 0.45
CA SER A 144 15.23 0.40 0.10
C SER A 144 15.18 -0.61 -1.05
N GLY A 145 14.03 -1.28 -1.21
CA GLY A 145 13.72 -2.22 -2.30
C GLY A 145 13.18 -1.55 -3.57
N GLY A 146 13.24 -0.21 -3.69
CA GLY A 146 12.71 0.52 -4.84
C GLY A 146 11.19 0.43 -4.98
N GLY A 147 10.49 0.30 -3.87
CA GLY A 147 9.04 0.11 -3.81
C GLY A 147 8.59 -1.34 -3.67
N TRP A 148 9.48 -2.30 -3.86
CA TRP A 148 9.17 -3.71 -3.64
C TRP A 148 9.27 -4.09 -2.17
N TRP A 149 8.22 -4.75 -1.67
CA TRP A 149 8.21 -5.46 -0.40
C TRP A 149 7.77 -6.90 -0.62
N TYR A 150 8.34 -7.86 0.12
CA TYR A 150 8.15 -9.29 -0.13
C TYR A 150 7.73 -10.03 1.13
N PHE A 151 6.86 -11.04 0.94
CA PHE A 151 6.50 -12.01 1.96
C PHE A 151 6.38 -13.41 1.37
N THR A 152 6.32 -14.44 2.22
CA THR A 152 6.06 -15.81 1.80
C THR A 152 4.62 -16.18 2.17
N LEU A 153 3.84 -16.64 1.19
CA LEU A 153 2.48 -17.12 1.45
C LEU A 153 2.56 -18.38 2.32
N PRO A 154 1.79 -18.51 3.42
CA PRO A 154 1.79 -19.70 4.25
C PRO A 154 1.46 -20.96 3.44
N THR A 155 2.15 -22.07 3.76
CA THR A 155 1.94 -23.36 3.06
C THR A 155 0.62 -24.05 3.43
N CYS A 156 -0.01 -23.63 4.54
CA CYS A 156 -1.27 -24.20 5.03
C CYS A 156 -2.53 -23.53 4.46
N ILE A 157 -2.40 -22.65 3.46
CA ILE A 157 -3.56 -22.02 2.80
C ILE A 157 -4.28 -23.08 1.96
N ALA A 158 -5.58 -23.23 2.20
CA ALA A 158 -6.41 -24.16 1.43
C ALA A 158 -6.49 -23.73 -0.05
N PRO A 159 -6.57 -24.67 -1.01
CA PRO A 159 -6.83 -24.33 -2.40
C PRO A 159 -8.15 -23.57 -2.56
N GLY A 160 -8.17 -22.56 -3.45
CA GLY A 160 -9.38 -21.76 -3.70
C GLY A 160 -9.04 -20.40 -4.28
N GLN A 161 -10.06 -19.57 -4.39
CA GLN A 161 -9.91 -18.18 -4.81
C GLN A 161 -9.96 -17.24 -3.60
N TYR A 162 -9.14 -16.22 -3.64
CA TYR A 162 -8.99 -15.26 -2.55
C TYR A 162 -8.88 -13.83 -3.09
N LEU A 163 -9.43 -12.88 -2.36
CA LEU A 163 -8.96 -11.51 -2.44
C LEU A 163 -7.79 -11.34 -1.47
N MET A 164 -6.73 -10.70 -1.93
CA MET A 164 -5.58 -10.31 -1.11
C MET A 164 -5.63 -8.80 -0.87
N ARG A 165 -5.56 -8.39 0.39
CA ARG A 165 -5.38 -6.99 0.79
C ARG A 165 -3.99 -6.83 1.37
N VAL A 166 -3.22 -5.92 0.79
CA VAL A 166 -1.94 -5.49 1.35
C VAL A 166 -2.15 -4.10 1.91
N GLU A 167 -1.93 -3.93 3.18
CA GLU A 167 -2.16 -2.71 3.92
C GLU A 167 -0.82 -2.14 4.38
N LEU A 168 -0.52 -0.91 3.98
CA LEU A 168 0.56 -0.12 4.54
C LEU A 168 -0.05 0.90 5.49
N LEU A 169 0.42 0.91 6.75
CA LEU A 169 -0.05 1.83 7.77
C LEU A 169 1.05 2.83 8.13
N ALA A 170 0.91 4.08 7.69
CA ALA A 170 1.86 5.13 8.04
C ALA A 170 1.48 5.77 9.38
N LEU A 171 2.48 5.89 10.29
CA LEU A 171 2.31 6.28 11.68
C LEU A 171 2.86 7.68 12.02
N HIS A 172 3.33 8.42 11.02
CA HIS A 172 4.01 9.72 11.24
C HIS A 172 3.13 10.79 11.90
N SER A 173 1.79 10.65 11.81
CA SER A 173 0.81 11.53 12.46
C SER A 173 -0.11 10.77 13.44
N ALA A 174 0.23 9.54 13.83
CA ALA A 174 -0.62 8.68 14.67
C ALA A 174 -0.79 9.18 16.12
N TYR A 175 -0.09 10.25 16.50
CA TYR A 175 -0.28 10.95 17.78
C TYR A 175 -1.57 11.80 17.80
N ASP A 176 -2.15 12.09 16.63
CA ASP A 176 -3.42 12.79 16.51
C ASP A 176 -4.58 11.80 16.29
N THR A 177 -5.79 12.21 16.67
CA THR A 177 -7.01 11.46 16.35
C THR A 177 -7.18 11.38 14.83
N ASN A 178 -7.36 10.17 14.27
CA ASN A 178 -7.38 9.90 12.83
C ASN A 178 -6.09 10.31 12.09
N GLY A 179 -4.95 10.40 12.80
CA GLY A 179 -3.66 10.72 12.20
C GLY A 179 -2.95 9.53 11.57
N SER A 180 -3.40 8.30 11.84
CA SER A 180 -2.90 7.10 11.12
C SER A 180 -3.42 7.08 9.69
N GLN A 181 -2.55 6.68 8.74
CA GLN A 181 -2.88 6.70 7.31
C GLN A 181 -2.78 5.28 6.74
N PHE A 182 -3.90 4.77 6.26
CA PHE A 182 -4.00 3.44 5.65
C PHE A 182 -3.96 3.55 4.11
N TYR A 183 -3.05 2.81 3.50
CA TYR A 183 -2.86 2.70 2.05
C TYR A 183 -3.12 1.28 1.57
#